data_a5b6983348f4c9573a545c9861c8f6b6
#
_entry.id   a5b6983348f4c9573a545c9861c8f6b6
#
_cell.length_a   1.000
_cell.length_b   1.000
_cell.length_c   1.000
_cell.angle_alpha   90.00
_cell.angle_beta   90.00
_cell.angle_gamma   90.00
#
_symmetry.space_group_name_H-M   'P 1'
#
loop_
_entity.id
_entity.type
_entity.pdbx_description
1 polymer ?
#
loop_
_entity_poly.entity_id
_entity_poly.type
_entity_poly.pdbx_seq_one_letter_code
_entity_poly.pdbx_strand_id
1 'polypeptide(L)'
;MVGFYEYTVSKVEGNTITLQGATEVPLEVIRKHFIHNFYRTCHSFQGASIDDDITIFDWKFFHVDRKWIWTAITRSTDLKRVKFYEYSENPEDMEHMLQYFAKKVERYNMQDRKAKRQIDEANYITKELLLGWVGKSCNYCGDCLIYSRVAGKVDCNLTAQRVDCNEGHVVQNVVPYCIYCNTAMSNRE
;
A
#
# COMPACT_ATOMS: atom_id res chain seq x y z
N MET A 1 -11.30 33.98 10.80
CA MET A 1 -10.54 33.74 9.55
C MET A 1 -9.17 33.22 9.96
N VAL A 2 -8.85 31.96 9.75
CA VAL A 2 -7.52 31.40 10.06
C VAL A 2 -6.64 31.71 8.85
N GLY A 3 -5.64 32.59 9.04
CA GLY A 3 -4.67 32.90 7.98
C GLY A 3 -3.65 31.77 7.87
N PHE A 4 -3.40 31.29 6.67
CA PHE A 4 -2.26 30.41 6.39
C PHE A 4 -1.07 31.26 5.99
N TYR A 5 0.08 31.02 6.61
CA TYR A 5 1.35 31.64 6.27
C TYR A 5 2.24 30.61 5.57
N GLU A 6 2.91 31.01 4.50
CA GLU A 6 3.87 30.19 3.79
C GLU A 6 5.29 30.50 4.30
N TYR A 7 6.07 29.45 4.54
CA TYR A 7 7.46 29.54 4.97
C TYR A 7 8.32 28.65 4.06
N THR A 8 9.46 29.18 3.66
CA THR A 8 10.46 28.41 2.90
C THR A 8 11.47 27.79 3.86
N VAL A 9 11.73 26.50 3.70
CA VAL A 9 12.78 25.81 4.45
C VAL A 9 14.13 26.22 3.87
N SER A 10 15.00 26.80 4.68
CA SER A 10 16.35 27.20 4.28
C SER A 10 17.40 26.14 4.62
N LYS A 11 17.19 25.37 5.70
CA LYS A 11 18.14 24.36 6.18
C LYS A 11 17.42 23.27 6.98
N VAL A 12 17.95 22.04 6.90
CA VAL A 12 17.53 20.91 7.74
C VAL A 12 18.75 20.31 8.39
N GLU A 13 18.81 20.28 9.71
CA GLU A 13 19.93 19.73 10.50
C GLU A 13 19.38 18.81 11.60
N GLY A 14 19.63 17.51 11.47
CA GLY A 14 19.19 16.53 12.45
C GLY A 14 17.67 16.61 12.67
N ASN A 15 17.28 17.04 13.87
CA ASN A 15 15.88 17.16 14.29
C ASN A 15 15.35 18.61 14.30
N THR A 16 16.03 19.51 13.58
CA THR A 16 15.70 20.95 13.53
C THR A 16 15.59 21.41 12.09
N ILE A 17 14.63 22.28 11.83
CA ILE A 17 14.40 22.91 10.52
C ILE A 17 14.51 24.42 10.69
N THR A 18 15.31 25.05 9.85
CA THR A 18 15.41 26.51 9.78
C THR A 18 14.51 27.00 8.66
N LEU A 19 13.58 27.88 9.00
CA LEU A 19 12.69 28.56 8.05
C LEU A 19 13.31 29.88 7.61
N GLN A 20 13.12 30.26 6.36
CA GLN A 20 13.66 31.51 5.82
C GLN A 20 13.08 32.73 6.56
N GLY A 21 13.95 33.52 7.15
CA GLY A 21 13.56 34.71 7.93
C GLY A 21 12.97 34.41 9.31
N ALA A 22 13.08 33.17 9.78
CA ALA A 22 12.56 32.75 11.08
C ALA A 22 13.61 31.97 11.90
N THR A 23 13.28 31.70 13.14
CA THR A 23 14.08 30.92 14.08
C THR A 23 14.09 29.43 13.70
N GLU A 24 15.02 28.68 14.24
CA GLU A 24 15.04 27.22 14.18
C GLU A 24 13.81 26.63 14.87
N VAL A 25 13.18 25.67 14.21
CA VAL A 25 11.95 25.02 14.67
C VAL A 25 12.20 23.51 14.78
N PRO A 26 11.91 22.90 15.93
CA PRO A 26 12.02 21.46 16.09
C PRO A 26 11.11 20.70 15.11
N LEU A 27 11.58 19.56 14.60
CA LEU A 27 10.84 18.75 13.64
C LEU A 27 9.47 18.29 14.17
N GLU A 28 9.34 18.07 15.48
CA GLU A 28 8.06 17.73 16.12
C GLU A 28 7.03 18.86 16.00
N VAL A 29 7.46 20.13 16.13
CA VAL A 29 6.58 21.29 15.95
C VAL A 29 6.16 21.41 14.49
N ILE A 30 7.11 21.17 13.55
CA ILE A 30 6.81 21.17 12.13
C ILE A 30 5.75 20.11 11.81
N ARG A 31 5.93 18.87 12.26
CA ARG A 31 4.97 17.77 12.03
C ARG A 31 3.57 18.04 12.59
N LYS A 32 3.48 18.80 13.68
CA LYS A 32 2.21 19.07 14.35
C LYS A 32 1.47 20.28 13.78
N HIS A 33 2.17 21.30 13.32
CA HIS A 33 1.58 22.61 13.01
C HIS A 33 1.77 23.06 11.57
N PHE A 34 2.58 22.35 10.77
CA PHE A 34 2.84 22.71 9.39
C PHE A 34 2.35 21.62 8.44
N ILE A 35 1.93 22.03 7.27
CA ILE A 35 1.62 21.14 6.15
C ILE A 35 2.52 21.52 4.99
N HIS A 36 2.91 20.52 4.18
CA HIS A 36 3.69 20.78 2.99
C HIS A 36 2.85 21.50 1.95
N ASN A 37 3.38 22.59 1.39
CA ASN A 37 2.69 23.32 0.33
C ASN A 37 2.77 22.60 -1.04
N PHE A 38 3.74 21.67 -1.19
CA PHE A 38 3.95 20.93 -2.43
C PHE A 38 3.01 19.73 -2.58
N TYR A 39 2.42 19.24 -1.49
CA TYR A 39 1.51 18.11 -1.52
C TYR A 39 0.13 18.55 -1.09
N ARG A 40 -0.83 18.35 -1.98
CA ARG A 40 -2.24 18.58 -1.65
C ARG A 40 -3.04 17.33 -1.94
N THR A 41 -4.08 17.09 -1.19
CA THR A 41 -4.99 15.99 -1.48
C THR A 41 -5.77 16.29 -2.76
N CYS A 42 -6.09 15.27 -3.53
CA CYS A 42 -6.92 15.41 -4.73
C CYS A 42 -8.21 16.20 -4.46
N HIS A 43 -8.82 16.00 -3.30
CA HIS A 43 -10.04 16.71 -2.86
C HIS A 43 -9.82 18.21 -2.64
N SER A 44 -8.63 18.63 -2.20
CA SER A 44 -8.34 20.06 -1.96
C SER A 44 -8.25 20.88 -3.25
N PHE A 45 -8.10 20.21 -4.39
CA PHE A 45 -8.11 20.82 -5.73
C PHE A 45 -9.48 20.74 -6.43
N GLN A 46 -10.51 20.26 -5.75
CA GLN A 46 -11.82 20.15 -6.35
C GLN A 46 -12.35 21.54 -6.76
N GLY A 47 -12.64 21.71 -8.05
CA GLY A 47 -13.06 22.99 -8.62
C GLY A 47 -11.92 23.90 -9.09
N ALA A 48 -10.65 23.57 -8.84
CA ALA A 48 -9.49 24.29 -9.35
C ALA A 48 -8.94 23.65 -10.63
N SER A 49 -8.35 24.46 -11.52
CA SER A 49 -7.54 24.01 -12.65
C SER A 49 -6.07 24.36 -12.42
N ILE A 50 -5.17 23.48 -12.79
CA ILE A 50 -3.73 23.64 -12.59
C ILE A 50 -3.08 23.71 -13.98
N ASP A 51 -2.41 24.80 -14.24
CA ASP A 51 -1.68 25.04 -15.49
C ASP A 51 -0.17 24.83 -15.31
N ASP A 52 0.19 23.79 -14.54
CA ASP A 52 1.55 23.42 -14.24
C ASP A 52 1.70 21.89 -14.29
N ASP A 53 2.93 21.40 -14.16
CA ASP A 53 3.20 19.96 -14.07
C ASP A 53 2.57 19.38 -12.79
N ILE A 54 1.80 18.31 -12.96
CA ILE A 54 1.18 17.58 -11.87
C ILE A 54 1.83 16.20 -11.76
N THR A 55 2.31 15.87 -10.57
CA THR A 55 2.73 14.50 -10.26
C THR A 55 1.75 13.87 -9.28
N ILE A 56 1.12 12.77 -9.70
CA ILE A 56 0.15 12.03 -8.90
C ILE A 56 0.89 10.91 -8.18
N PHE A 57 0.88 10.99 -6.83
CA PHE A 57 1.42 9.97 -5.93
C PHE A 57 0.32 9.02 -5.48
N ASP A 58 0.69 7.86 -4.95
CA ASP A 58 -0.19 6.87 -4.32
C ASP A 58 -1.35 6.37 -5.20
N TRP A 59 -1.27 6.55 -6.51
CA TRP A 59 -2.32 6.20 -7.45
C TRP A 59 -2.60 4.68 -7.56
N LYS A 60 -1.69 3.84 -7.07
CA LYS A 60 -1.86 2.37 -6.95
C LYS A 60 -2.40 1.94 -5.58
N PHE A 61 -2.73 2.87 -4.69
CA PHE A 61 -3.21 2.54 -3.36
C PHE A 61 -4.61 1.90 -3.43
N PHE A 62 -4.90 0.96 -2.53
CA PHE A 62 -6.12 0.13 -2.57
C PHE A 62 -7.43 0.93 -2.48
N HIS A 63 -7.43 2.12 -1.87
CA HIS A 63 -8.60 2.99 -1.79
C HIS A 63 -8.71 3.99 -2.94
N VAL A 64 -7.75 3.96 -3.89
CA VAL A 64 -7.77 4.82 -5.07
C VAL A 64 -8.58 4.14 -6.17
N ASP A 65 -9.78 4.66 -6.42
CA ASP A 65 -10.65 4.18 -7.48
C ASP A 65 -10.47 4.99 -8.79
N ARG A 66 -11.14 4.55 -9.85
CA ARG A 66 -11.11 5.24 -11.14
C ARG A 66 -11.63 6.68 -11.06
N LYS A 67 -12.59 6.95 -10.16
CA LYS A 67 -13.17 8.30 -9.99
C LYS A 67 -12.15 9.24 -9.36
N TRP A 68 -11.40 8.74 -8.38
CA TRP A 68 -10.32 9.49 -7.75
C TRP A 68 -9.22 9.84 -8.78
N ILE A 69 -8.76 8.86 -9.57
CA ILE A 69 -7.76 9.07 -10.62
C ILE A 69 -8.29 10.08 -11.65
N TRP A 70 -9.53 9.91 -12.09
CA TRP A 70 -10.14 10.85 -13.03
C TRP A 70 -10.21 12.27 -12.48
N THR A 71 -10.59 12.41 -11.20
CA THR A 71 -10.63 13.71 -10.54
C THR A 71 -9.24 14.35 -10.48
N ALA A 72 -8.20 13.57 -10.21
CA ALA A 72 -6.83 14.07 -10.17
C ALA A 72 -6.33 14.52 -11.57
N ILE A 73 -6.54 13.70 -12.59
CA ILE A 73 -6.12 13.99 -13.96
C ILE A 73 -6.83 15.23 -14.51
N THR A 74 -8.14 15.37 -14.29
CA THR A 74 -8.94 16.49 -14.79
C THR A 74 -8.66 17.81 -14.09
N ARG A 75 -7.74 17.85 -13.14
CA ARG A 75 -7.24 19.12 -12.59
C ARG A 75 -6.21 19.79 -13.48
N SER A 76 -5.52 19.02 -14.33
CA SER A 76 -4.59 19.61 -15.29
C SER A 76 -5.32 20.19 -16.50
N THR A 77 -4.86 21.34 -16.96
CA THR A 77 -5.30 21.95 -18.23
C THR A 77 -4.72 21.23 -19.45
N ASP A 78 -3.61 20.49 -19.27
CA ASP A 78 -2.97 19.69 -20.32
C ASP A 78 -2.55 18.32 -19.76
N LEU A 79 -3.11 17.25 -20.33
CA LEU A 79 -2.81 15.86 -19.90
C LEU A 79 -1.32 15.49 -20.08
N LYS A 80 -0.58 16.17 -20.96
CA LYS A 80 0.86 15.93 -21.13
C LYS A 80 1.69 16.35 -19.92
N ARG A 81 1.13 17.20 -19.07
CA ARG A 81 1.75 17.66 -17.82
C ARG A 81 1.46 16.76 -16.63
N VAL A 82 0.62 15.74 -16.81
CA VAL A 82 0.28 14.79 -15.74
C VAL A 82 1.26 13.63 -15.76
N LYS A 83 1.94 13.43 -14.65
CA LYS A 83 2.86 12.32 -14.43
C LYS A 83 2.34 11.46 -13.27
N PHE A 84 2.46 10.17 -13.39
CA PHE A 84 2.22 9.24 -12.30
C PHE A 84 3.56 8.88 -11.67
N TYR A 85 3.68 9.12 -10.37
CA TYR A 85 4.89 8.74 -9.65
C TYR A 85 4.89 7.23 -9.43
N GLU A 86 5.89 6.57 -9.97
CA GLU A 86 6.14 5.17 -9.67
C GLU A 86 7.19 5.10 -8.58
N TYR A 87 6.80 4.53 -7.42
CA TYR A 87 7.77 4.21 -6.39
C TYR A 87 8.77 3.20 -6.96
N SER A 88 10.04 3.55 -6.98
CA SER A 88 11.08 2.52 -7.11
C SER A 88 10.92 1.58 -5.92
N GLU A 89 10.88 0.28 -6.19
CA GLU A 89 10.87 -0.73 -5.13
C GLU A 89 12.07 -0.44 -4.22
N ASN A 90 11.81 0.03 -3.01
CA ASN A 90 12.87 0.22 -2.03
C ASN A 90 13.36 -1.18 -1.63
N PRO A 91 14.66 -1.49 -1.76
CA PRO A 91 15.19 -2.79 -1.37
C PRO A 91 14.82 -3.21 0.05
N GLU A 92 14.75 -2.27 1.00
CA GLU A 92 14.33 -2.53 2.38
C GLU A 92 12.85 -2.94 2.49
N ASP A 93 11.97 -2.35 1.68
CA ASP A 93 10.56 -2.71 1.67
C ASP A 93 10.34 -4.08 1.00
N MET A 94 11.12 -4.41 -0.01
CA MET A 94 11.11 -5.73 -0.65
C MET A 94 11.58 -6.81 0.32
N GLU A 95 12.68 -6.59 1.03
CA GLU A 95 13.18 -7.53 2.03
C GLU A 95 12.15 -7.75 3.16
N HIS A 96 11.57 -6.67 3.66
CA HIS A 96 10.53 -6.74 4.69
C HIS A 96 9.29 -7.49 4.20
N MET A 97 8.87 -7.29 2.97
CA MET A 97 7.75 -7.99 2.34
C MET A 97 8.03 -9.49 2.21
N LEU A 98 9.23 -9.87 1.78
CA LEU A 98 9.66 -11.27 1.73
C LEU A 98 9.68 -11.93 3.10
N GLN A 99 10.14 -11.24 4.14
CA GLN A 99 10.12 -11.74 5.53
C GLN A 99 8.68 -11.89 6.05
N TYR A 100 7.79 -10.95 5.72
CA TYR A 100 6.38 -11.02 6.08
C TYR A 100 5.70 -12.25 5.45
N PHE A 101 5.91 -12.49 4.16
CA PHE A 101 5.33 -13.65 3.48
C PHE A 101 5.97 -14.96 3.91
N ALA A 102 7.26 -14.99 4.26
CA ALA A 102 7.89 -16.17 4.85
C ALA A 102 7.17 -16.60 6.15
N LYS A 103 6.96 -15.65 7.08
CA LYS A 103 6.20 -15.91 8.32
C LYS A 103 4.75 -16.34 8.05
N LYS A 104 4.15 -15.85 6.97
CA LYS A 104 2.79 -16.24 6.57
C LYS A 104 2.74 -17.68 6.08
N VAL A 105 3.71 -18.10 5.26
CA VAL A 105 3.87 -19.50 4.83
C VAL A 105 4.07 -20.44 6.02
N GLU A 106 4.93 -20.06 6.98
CA GLU A 106 5.12 -20.84 8.21
C GLU A 106 3.81 -21.03 9.00
N ARG A 107 2.99 -19.97 9.10
CA ARG A 107 1.67 -20.06 9.76
C ARG A 107 0.73 -21.02 9.04
N TYR A 108 0.70 -21.00 7.71
CA TYR A 108 -0.08 -21.97 6.92
C TYR A 108 0.39 -23.39 7.18
N ASN A 109 1.70 -23.64 7.19
CA ASN A 109 2.28 -24.96 7.47
C ASN A 109 1.88 -25.45 8.88
N MET A 110 1.98 -24.58 9.89
CA MET A 110 1.53 -24.93 11.25
C MET A 110 0.04 -25.25 11.31
N GLN A 111 -0.81 -24.51 10.60
CA GLN A 111 -2.25 -24.77 10.53
C GLN A 111 -2.55 -26.11 9.87
N ASP A 112 -1.89 -26.42 8.74
CA ASP A 112 -2.11 -27.67 8.02
C ASP A 112 -1.64 -28.89 8.84
N ARG A 113 -0.48 -28.80 9.49
CA ARG A 113 0.01 -29.86 10.39
C ARG A 113 -0.91 -30.08 11.59
N LYS A 114 -1.38 -28.98 12.22
CA LYS A 114 -2.35 -29.06 13.32
C LYS A 114 -3.66 -29.72 12.91
N ALA A 115 -4.13 -29.43 11.71
CA ALA A 115 -5.35 -30.01 11.14
C ALA A 115 -5.13 -31.40 10.52
N LYS A 116 -3.91 -31.95 10.57
CA LYS A 116 -3.52 -33.24 9.98
C LYS A 116 -3.85 -33.37 8.48
N ARG A 117 -3.73 -32.25 7.75
CA ARG A 117 -3.96 -32.26 6.30
C ARG A 117 -2.83 -32.93 5.55
N GLN A 118 -3.15 -33.44 4.37
CA GLN A 118 -2.13 -33.96 3.48
C GLN A 118 -1.25 -32.81 2.98
N ILE A 119 0.05 -32.91 3.19
CA ILE A 119 1.04 -31.89 2.81
C ILE A 119 2.00 -32.53 1.81
N ASP A 120 2.09 -31.94 0.63
CA ASP A 120 3.16 -32.20 -0.33
C ASP A 120 4.23 -31.11 -0.14
N GLU A 121 5.31 -31.46 0.54
CA GLU A 121 6.37 -30.49 0.87
C GLU A 121 7.10 -29.98 -0.38
N ALA A 122 7.17 -30.78 -1.45
CA ALA A 122 7.83 -30.38 -2.70
C ALA A 122 7.03 -29.32 -3.46
N ASN A 123 5.70 -29.33 -3.30
CA ASN A 123 4.79 -28.41 -3.97
C ASN A 123 4.07 -27.46 -2.99
N TYR A 124 4.60 -27.29 -1.78
CA TYR A 124 4.03 -26.38 -0.81
C TYR A 124 4.20 -24.92 -1.27
N ILE A 125 3.25 -24.05 -0.89
CA ILE A 125 3.33 -22.62 -1.27
C ILE A 125 4.60 -21.97 -0.73
N THR A 126 5.13 -21.03 -1.49
CA THR A 126 6.34 -20.28 -1.13
C THR A 126 6.04 -18.80 -0.94
N LYS A 127 6.95 -18.10 -0.30
CA LYS A 127 6.87 -16.63 -0.15
C LYS A 127 6.92 -15.92 -1.51
N GLU A 128 7.65 -16.48 -2.48
CA GLU A 128 7.75 -15.95 -3.84
C GLU A 128 6.41 -16.07 -4.59
N LEU A 129 5.67 -17.17 -4.39
CA LEU A 129 4.33 -17.32 -4.94
C LEU A 129 3.39 -16.24 -4.40
N LEU A 130 3.39 -16.02 -3.09
CA LEU A 130 2.57 -14.98 -2.44
C LEU A 130 2.98 -13.58 -2.91
N LEU A 131 4.28 -13.32 -3.02
CA LEU A 131 4.79 -12.08 -3.58
C LEU A 131 4.27 -11.83 -5.00
N GLY A 132 4.30 -12.85 -5.85
CA GLY A 132 3.79 -12.79 -7.21
C GLY A 132 2.26 -12.56 -7.32
N TRP A 133 1.52 -12.62 -6.20
CA TRP A 133 0.09 -12.29 -6.14
C TRP A 133 -0.19 -10.86 -5.69
N VAL A 134 0.79 -10.15 -5.16
CA VAL A 134 0.64 -8.72 -4.82
C VAL A 134 0.34 -7.93 -6.08
N GLY A 135 -0.66 -7.07 -6.03
CA GLY A 135 -1.15 -6.30 -7.18
C GLY A 135 -2.10 -7.06 -8.11
N LYS A 136 -2.28 -8.39 -7.93
CA LYS A 136 -3.30 -9.16 -8.66
C LYS A 136 -4.68 -9.00 -8.02
N SER A 137 -5.70 -9.44 -8.72
CA SER A 137 -7.08 -9.41 -8.23
C SER A 137 -7.39 -10.62 -7.36
N CYS A 138 -8.23 -10.41 -6.34
CA CYS A 138 -8.85 -11.48 -5.57
C CYS A 138 -9.70 -12.35 -6.51
N ASN A 139 -9.53 -13.67 -6.43
CA ASN A 139 -10.20 -14.62 -7.34
C ASN A 139 -11.73 -14.67 -7.14
N TYR A 140 -12.24 -14.10 -6.05
CA TYR A 140 -13.68 -14.08 -5.75
C TYR A 140 -14.32 -12.71 -6.02
N CYS A 141 -13.84 -11.61 -5.40
CA CYS A 141 -14.47 -10.30 -5.52
C CYS A 141 -13.82 -9.38 -6.55
N GLY A 142 -12.64 -9.75 -7.08
CA GLY A 142 -11.90 -8.92 -8.03
C GLY A 142 -11.09 -7.78 -7.42
N ASP A 143 -11.17 -7.54 -6.11
CA ASP A 143 -10.42 -6.50 -5.43
C ASP A 143 -8.90 -6.72 -5.55
N CYS A 144 -8.16 -5.63 -5.62
CA CYS A 144 -6.69 -5.67 -5.67
C CYS A 144 -6.12 -6.26 -4.37
N LEU A 145 -5.20 -7.19 -4.51
CA LEU A 145 -4.46 -7.80 -3.40
C LEU A 145 -3.23 -6.94 -3.10
N ILE A 146 -3.21 -6.37 -1.90
CA ILE A 146 -2.23 -5.37 -1.52
C ILE A 146 -1.27 -5.89 -0.45
N TYR A 147 -0.08 -5.31 -0.49
CA TYR A 147 0.84 -5.22 0.63
C TYR A 147 1.36 -3.78 0.69
N SER A 148 1.24 -3.15 1.82
CA SER A 148 1.84 -1.84 2.06
C SER A 148 2.43 -1.77 3.47
N ARG A 149 3.44 -0.93 3.64
CA ARG A 149 4.06 -0.67 4.93
C ARG A 149 4.17 0.84 5.13
N VAL A 150 3.41 1.35 6.10
CA VAL A 150 3.39 2.79 6.42
C VAL A 150 3.67 2.97 7.91
N ALA A 151 4.68 3.74 8.24
CA ALA A 151 5.10 4.03 9.62
C ALA A 151 5.30 2.75 10.47
N GLY A 152 5.89 1.70 9.88
CA GLY A 152 6.16 0.42 10.54
C GLY A 152 4.95 -0.51 10.66
N LYS A 153 3.74 -0.08 10.26
CA LYS A 153 2.54 -0.92 10.21
C LYS A 153 2.40 -1.54 8.84
N VAL A 154 2.13 -2.84 8.81
CA VAL A 154 1.85 -3.58 7.58
C VAL A 154 0.35 -3.65 7.38
N ASP A 155 -0.10 -3.24 6.21
CA ASP A 155 -1.45 -3.47 5.69
C ASP A 155 -1.37 -4.46 4.53
N CYS A 156 -1.97 -5.64 4.71
CA CYS A 156 -1.93 -6.72 3.73
C CYS A 156 -3.25 -7.50 3.77
N ASN A 157 -4.01 -7.40 2.70
CA ASN A 157 -5.27 -8.14 2.56
C ASN A 157 -5.10 -9.50 1.86
N LEU A 158 -3.93 -9.81 1.30
CA LEU A 158 -3.67 -11.02 0.54
C LEU A 158 -3.65 -12.26 1.43
N THR A 159 -4.39 -13.29 1.03
CA THR A 159 -4.39 -14.62 1.64
C THR A 159 -4.37 -15.71 0.56
N ALA A 160 -3.90 -16.91 0.92
CA ALA A 160 -4.06 -18.11 0.12
C ALA A 160 -5.31 -18.86 0.60
N GLN A 161 -6.31 -18.98 -0.27
CA GLN A 161 -7.49 -19.81 -0.02
C GLN A 161 -7.27 -21.18 -0.64
N ARG A 162 -7.53 -22.23 0.12
CA ARG A 162 -7.52 -23.61 -0.38
C ARG A 162 -8.79 -23.91 -1.16
N VAL A 163 -8.65 -24.64 -2.26
CA VAL A 163 -9.76 -25.12 -3.06
C VAL A 163 -10.40 -26.35 -2.37
N ASP A 164 -9.57 -27.33 -1.99
CA ASP A 164 -9.98 -28.46 -1.14
C ASP A 164 -9.47 -28.24 0.29
N CYS A 165 -10.40 -28.22 1.24
CA CYS A 165 -10.12 -28.00 2.65
C CYS A 165 -9.39 -29.18 3.33
N ASN A 166 -9.41 -30.37 2.74
CA ASN A 166 -8.73 -31.56 3.25
C ASN A 166 -7.24 -31.60 2.91
N GLU A 167 -6.86 -30.91 1.83
CA GLU A 167 -5.46 -30.78 1.43
C GLU A 167 -4.81 -29.54 2.07
N GLY A 168 -3.48 -29.58 2.18
CA GLY A 168 -2.69 -28.45 2.66
C GLY A 168 -2.60 -27.32 1.63
N HIS A 169 -1.86 -26.27 2.01
CA HIS A 169 -1.59 -25.12 1.13
C HIS A 169 -0.51 -25.49 0.09
N VAL A 170 -0.83 -26.38 -0.85
CA VAL A 170 0.03 -26.75 -1.98
C VAL A 170 -0.34 -25.91 -3.20
N VAL A 171 0.62 -25.67 -4.09
CA VAL A 171 0.51 -24.71 -5.21
C VAL A 171 -0.75 -24.95 -6.06
N GLN A 172 -1.07 -26.21 -6.35
CA GLN A 172 -2.24 -26.57 -7.15
C GLN A 172 -3.58 -26.48 -6.40
N ASN A 173 -3.53 -26.39 -5.07
CA ASN A 173 -4.72 -26.33 -4.20
C ASN A 173 -4.99 -24.93 -3.65
N VAL A 174 -4.26 -23.91 -4.05
CA VAL A 174 -4.43 -22.55 -3.51
C VAL A 174 -4.71 -21.53 -4.61
N VAL A 175 -5.56 -20.58 -4.24
CA VAL A 175 -5.88 -19.41 -5.09
C VAL A 175 -5.77 -18.12 -4.28
N PRO A 176 -5.43 -17.00 -4.96
CA PRO A 176 -5.29 -15.70 -4.30
C PRO A 176 -6.65 -15.12 -3.91
N TYR A 177 -6.89 -14.91 -2.62
CA TYR A 177 -8.08 -14.27 -2.07
C TYR A 177 -7.71 -13.08 -1.20
N CYS A 178 -8.62 -12.11 -1.10
CA CYS A 178 -8.52 -11.12 -0.03
C CYS A 178 -8.99 -11.72 1.30
N ILE A 179 -8.53 -11.13 2.40
CA ILE A 179 -8.83 -11.62 3.75
C ILE A 179 -10.35 -11.68 4.03
N TYR A 180 -11.11 -10.73 3.51
CA TYR A 180 -12.56 -10.66 3.68
C TYR A 180 -13.27 -11.83 3.00
N CYS A 181 -12.92 -12.13 1.75
CA CYS A 181 -13.48 -13.26 1.03
C CYS A 181 -13.08 -14.59 1.64
N ASN A 182 -11.81 -14.75 2.03
CA ASN A 182 -11.32 -15.95 2.68
C ASN A 182 -12.05 -16.20 4.01
N THR A 183 -12.21 -15.18 4.85
CA THR A 183 -12.94 -15.29 6.11
C THR A 183 -14.43 -15.63 5.90
N ALA A 184 -15.07 -15.01 4.90
CA ALA A 184 -16.47 -15.27 4.58
C ALA A 184 -16.70 -16.71 4.09
N MET A 185 -15.74 -17.30 3.39
CA MET A 185 -15.81 -18.69 2.94
C MET A 185 -15.55 -19.68 4.08
N SER A 186 -14.63 -19.37 4.99
CA SER A 186 -14.31 -20.22 6.15
C SER A 186 -15.48 -20.36 7.14
N ASN A 187 -16.44 -19.45 7.14
CA ASN A 187 -17.60 -19.47 8.02
C ASN A 187 -18.82 -20.20 7.41
N ARG A 188 -18.65 -20.87 6.28
CA ARG A 188 -19.74 -21.57 5.56
C ARG A 188 -19.66 -23.10 5.66
N GLU A 189 -18.72 -23.63 6.46
CA GLU A 189 -18.63 -25.07 6.79
C GLU A 189 -19.50 -25.43 7.99
#